data_6d23a7e6c2c117c3d1114e42e182a324
#
_entry.id   6d23a7e6c2c117c3d1114e42e182a324
#
_cell.length_a   1.000
_cell.length_b   1.000
_cell.length_c   1.000
_cell.angle_alpha   90.00
_cell.angle_beta   90.00
_cell.angle_gamma   90.00
#
_symmetry.space_group_name_H-M   'P 1'
#
loop_
_entity.id
_entity.type
_entity.pdbx_description
1 polymer ?
#
loop_
_entity_poly.entity_id
_entity_poly.type
_entity_poly.pdbx_seq_one_letter_code
_entity_poly.pdbx_strand_id
1 'polypeptide(L)'
;MTDQQRALNYMNYLAVDELLSLQRPVSDGPEHDELLFITIHQVYELWFKQLLHEIEQAQREMDAVRTQDVLATLNRVKVILAVCIRQVDVLVTMTPLQFNTFRDRLESASGFQSAQFRELEAVLGRRDHRFAAHLLPEHRAKVEARVSAPSLWDSALAYLNACEFSIPEEILDRDVAQPYKHDDRVTAAVLEVYRSGHQAALVCEQLVDIEVSLRE
;
A
#
# COMPACT_ATOMS: atom_id res chain seq x y z
N MET A 1 1.14 35.09 26.83
CA MET A 1 1.89 35.21 25.55
C MET A 1 0.96 34.73 24.44
N THR A 2 0.45 35.67 23.69
CA THR A 2 -0.58 35.47 22.66
C THR A 2 -0.03 34.57 21.54
N ASP A 3 -0.75 33.49 21.29
CA ASP A 3 -0.57 32.61 20.17
C ASP A 3 -0.86 33.41 18.87
N GLN A 4 0.16 34.10 18.36
CA GLN A 4 0.10 34.69 17.03
C GLN A 4 -0.02 33.55 16.06
N GLN A 5 -1.21 33.33 15.49
CA GLN A 5 -1.43 32.45 14.33
C GLN A 5 -0.32 32.71 13.30
N ARG A 6 0.72 31.89 13.35
CA ARG A 6 1.77 31.92 12.31
C ARG A 6 1.09 31.70 10.97
N ALA A 7 1.19 32.68 10.08
CA ALA A 7 0.66 32.54 8.73
C ALA A 7 1.16 31.21 8.12
N LEU A 8 0.26 30.46 7.47
CA LEU A 8 0.59 29.18 6.88
C LEU A 8 1.67 29.39 5.80
N ASN A 9 2.75 28.66 5.90
CA ASN A 9 3.86 28.66 4.95
C ASN A 9 4.35 27.22 4.71
N TYR A 10 5.26 27.02 3.76
CA TYR A 10 5.81 25.73 3.39
C TYR A 10 6.35 24.95 4.60
N MET A 11 7.15 25.58 5.43
CA MET A 11 7.84 24.94 6.56
C MET A 11 6.85 24.46 7.63
N ASN A 12 5.91 25.30 8.04
CA ASN A 12 4.96 24.94 9.10
C ASN A 12 3.80 24.07 8.61
N TYR A 13 3.38 24.21 7.33
CA TYR A 13 2.35 23.34 6.76
C TYR A 13 2.82 21.90 6.63
N LEU A 14 4.07 21.69 6.22
CA LEU A 14 4.66 20.37 6.05
C LEU A 14 5.38 19.86 7.29
N ALA A 15 5.44 20.65 8.39
CA ALA A 15 6.19 20.31 9.59
C ALA A 15 7.64 19.89 9.26
N VAL A 16 8.33 20.67 8.39
CA VAL A 16 9.61 20.25 7.81
C VAL A 16 10.70 20.09 8.87
N ASP A 17 10.80 21.02 9.83
CA ASP A 17 11.80 20.97 10.89
C ASP A 17 11.60 19.73 11.78
N GLU A 18 10.34 19.41 12.12
CA GLU A 18 9.97 18.21 12.88
C GLU A 18 10.31 16.95 12.07
N LEU A 19 9.91 16.89 10.79
CA LEU A 19 10.20 15.76 9.92
C LEU A 19 11.70 15.50 9.82
N LEU A 20 12.50 16.54 9.59
CA LEU A 20 13.96 16.42 9.47
C LEU A 20 14.68 16.17 10.81
N SER A 21 13.98 16.23 11.94
CA SER A 21 14.50 15.87 13.26
C SER A 21 14.28 14.39 13.64
N LEU A 22 13.58 13.63 12.81
CA LEU A 22 13.22 12.23 13.09
C LEU A 22 14.29 11.22 12.66
N GLN A 23 15.29 11.62 11.90
CA GLN A 23 16.40 10.77 11.50
C GLN A 23 17.43 10.72 12.64
N ARG A 24 17.34 9.68 13.48
CA ARG A 24 18.12 9.53 14.71
C ARG A 24 18.99 8.27 14.64
N PRO A 25 20.24 8.36 14.14
CA PRO A 25 21.19 7.27 14.19
C PRO A 25 21.44 6.81 15.63
N VAL A 26 21.59 5.50 15.84
CA VAL A 26 21.86 4.90 17.15
C VAL A 26 23.34 4.52 17.33
N SER A 27 24.16 4.66 16.28
CA SER A 27 25.58 4.35 16.31
C SER A 27 26.38 5.37 17.12
N ASP A 28 27.32 4.89 17.93
CA ASP A 28 28.31 5.72 18.62
C ASP A 28 29.45 6.08 17.66
N GLY A 29 29.27 7.10 16.86
CA GLY A 29 30.23 7.53 15.84
C GLY A 29 29.56 7.72 14.47
N PRO A 30 30.26 8.33 13.50
CA PRO A 30 29.68 8.66 12.22
C PRO A 30 29.64 7.44 11.29
N GLU A 31 28.65 6.58 11.50
CA GLU A 31 28.29 5.56 10.52
C GLU A 31 27.47 6.23 9.41
N HIS A 32 28.17 6.64 8.36
CA HIS A 32 27.62 7.47 7.28
C HIS A 32 26.33 6.90 6.69
N ASP A 33 26.29 5.59 6.47
CA ASP A 33 25.20 4.93 5.73
C ASP A 33 23.98 4.63 6.61
N GLU A 34 24.09 4.75 7.94
CA GLU A 34 22.95 4.59 8.85
C GLU A 34 21.87 5.65 8.60
N LEU A 35 22.26 6.89 8.29
CA LEU A 35 21.32 7.96 7.95
C LEU A 35 20.56 7.61 6.67
N LEU A 36 21.22 7.08 5.64
CA LEU A 36 20.60 6.60 4.40
C LEU A 36 19.58 5.50 4.70
N PHE A 37 19.95 4.53 5.53
CA PHE A 37 19.08 3.42 5.94
C PHE A 37 17.80 3.92 6.61
N ILE A 38 17.91 4.83 7.59
CA ILE A 38 16.77 5.43 8.29
C ILE A 38 15.88 6.19 7.30
N THR A 39 16.49 7.07 6.49
CA THR A 39 15.74 7.92 5.55
C THR A 39 14.93 7.09 4.57
N ILE A 40 15.53 6.06 3.96
CA ILE A 40 14.84 5.19 3.01
C ILE A 40 13.65 4.50 3.65
N HIS A 41 13.79 3.93 4.85
CA HIS A 41 12.68 3.25 5.53
C HIS A 41 11.57 4.22 5.94
N GLN A 42 11.90 5.42 6.40
CA GLN A 42 10.91 6.45 6.70
C GLN A 42 10.14 6.90 5.44
N VAL A 43 10.81 7.03 4.31
CA VAL A 43 10.17 7.38 3.03
C VAL A 43 9.25 6.25 2.56
N TYR A 44 9.63 4.97 2.73
CA TYR A 44 8.73 3.85 2.48
C TYR A 44 7.46 3.92 3.33
N GLU A 45 7.59 4.18 4.63
CA GLU A 45 6.44 4.29 5.54
C GLU A 45 5.50 5.44 5.14
N LEU A 46 6.03 6.57 4.66
CA LEU A 46 5.23 7.67 4.13
C LEU A 46 4.50 7.28 2.83
N TRP A 47 5.16 6.54 1.93
CA TRP A 47 4.52 6.04 0.72
C TRP A 47 3.48 4.96 1.01
N PHE A 48 3.72 4.06 1.96
CA PHE A 48 2.72 3.05 2.36
C PHE A 48 1.47 3.72 2.93
N LYS A 49 1.63 4.77 3.75
CA LYS A 49 0.50 5.57 4.23
C LYS A 49 -0.28 6.20 3.08
N GLN A 50 0.40 6.76 2.08
CA GLN A 50 -0.26 7.35 0.92
C GLN A 50 -0.93 6.29 0.05
N LEU A 51 -0.29 5.14 -0.17
CA LEU A 51 -0.87 4.02 -0.93
C LEU A 51 -2.16 3.51 -0.27
N LEU A 52 -2.16 3.32 1.04
CA LEU A 52 -3.37 2.92 1.78
C LEU A 52 -4.49 3.94 1.60
N HIS A 53 -4.18 5.23 1.69
CA HIS A 53 -5.14 6.32 1.48
C HIS A 53 -5.73 6.32 0.06
N GLU A 54 -4.90 6.16 -0.97
CA GLU A 54 -5.36 6.12 -2.37
C GLU A 54 -6.18 4.86 -2.67
N ILE A 55 -5.77 3.69 -2.15
CA ILE A 55 -6.53 2.45 -2.36
C ILE A 55 -7.90 2.54 -1.71
N GLU A 56 -8.01 3.06 -0.48
CA GLU A 56 -9.30 3.31 0.16
C GLU A 56 -10.17 4.29 -0.66
N GLN A 57 -9.57 5.29 -1.27
CA GLN A 57 -10.29 6.21 -2.15
C GLN A 57 -10.77 5.49 -3.41
N ALA A 58 -9.93 4.69 -4.05
CA ALA A 58 -10.33 3.88 -5.22
C ALA A 58 -11.49 2.94 -4.91
N GLN A 59 -11.49 2.29 -3.73
CA GLN A 59 -12.61 1.46 -3.27
C GLN A 59 -13.92 2.25 -3.16
N ARG A 60 -13.89 3.44 -2.52
CA ARG A 60 -15.08 4.33 -2.44
C ARG A 60 -15.57 4.80 -3.82
N GLU A 61 -14.66 5.01 -4.74
CA GLU A 61 -14.99 5.41 -6.12
C GLU A 61 -15.59 4.25 -6.92
N MET A 62 -15.10 3.02 -6.70
CA MET A 62 -15.70 1.79 -7.24
C MET A 62 -17.10 1.59 -6.70
N ASP A 63 -17.34 1.73 -5.40
CA ASP A 63 -18.66 1.61 -4.77
C ASP A 63 -19.66 2.63 -5.36
N ALA A 64 -19.17 3.83 -5.70
CA ALA A 64 -19.95 4.89 -6.34
C ALA A 64 -20.03 4.79 -7.88
N VAL A 65 -19.43 3.77 -8.48
CA VAL A 65 -19.35 3.54 -9.94
C VAL A 65 -18.77 4.75 -10.70
N ARG A 66 -17.80 5.46 -10.10
CA ARG A 66 -17.16 6.64 -10.70
C ARG A 66 -15.91 6.23 -11.47
N THR A 67 -16.09 5.57 -12.60
CA THR A 67 -15.02 4.94 -13.39
C THR A 67 -13.83 5.86 -13.69
N GLN A 68 -14.07 7.13 -14.07
CA GLN A 68 -12.99 8.07 -14.38
C GLN A 68 -12.14 8.42 -13.14
N ASP A 69 -12.77 8.57 -11.98
CA ASP A 69 -12.08 8.84 -10.72
C ASP A 69 -11.28 7.59 -10.31
N VAL A 70 -11.86 6.39 -10.41
CA VAL A 70 -11.17 5.10 -10.19
C VAL A 70 -9.88 5.02 -11.02
N LEU A 71 -9.97 5.30 -12.33
CA LEU A 71 -8.81 5.25 -13.23
C LEU A 71 -7.73 6.24 -12.82
N ALA A 72 -8.10 7.47 -12.44
CA ALA A 72 -7.15 8.49 -12.00
C ALA A 72 -6.45 8.08 -10.69
N THR A 73 -7.22 7.55 -9.72
CA THR A 73 -6.70 7.12 -8.42
C THR A 73 -5.81 5.89 -8.54
N LEU A 74 -6.21 4.86 -9.30
CA LEU A 74 -5.38 3.66 -9.54
C LEU A 74 -4.10 4.00 -10.31
N ASN A 75 -4.16 4.93 -11.26
CA ASN A 75 -2.94 5.41 -11.93
C ASN A 75 -1.96 6.05 -10.94
N ARG A 76 -2.45 6.82 -9.94
CA ARG A 76 -1.60 7.37 -8.88
C ARG A 76 -0.99 6.25 -8.03
N VAL A 77 -1.75 5.23 -7.66
CA VAL A 77 -1.24 4.04 -6.94
C VAL A 77 -0.08 3.42 -7.71
N LYS A 78 -0.22 3.19 -9.02
CA LYS A 78 0.87 2.64 -9.85
C LYS A 78 2.12 3.51 -9.87
N VAL A 79 1.95 4.82 -10.01
CA VAL A 79 3.10 5.74 -10.04
C VAL A 79 3.83 5.73 -8.69
N ILE A 80 3.10 5.69 -7.57
CA ILE A 80 3.72 5.59 -6.23
C ILE A 80 4.46 4.26 -6.08
N LEU A 81 3.86 3.14 -6.50
CA LEU A 81 4.53 1.83 -6.48
C LEU A 81 5.83 1.85 -7.29
N ALA A 82 5.82 2.43 -8.48
CA ALA A 82 7.03 2.58 -9.30
C ALA A 82 8.12 3.42 -8.60
N VAL A 83 7.74 4.44 -7.81
CA VAL A 83 8.70 5.20 -6.98
C VAL A 83 9.27 4.30 -5.87
N CYS A 84 8.43 3.51 -5.19
CA CYS A 84 8.86 2.57 -4.15
C CYS A 84 9.87 1.55 -4.72
N ILE A 85 9.59 0.96 -5.88
CA ILE A 85 10.47 0.00 -6.54
C ILE A 85 11.83 0.65 -6.86
N ARG A 86 11.83 1.82 -7.49
CA ARG A 86 13.07 2.54 -7.83
C ARG A 86 13.86 3.00 -6.61
N GLN A 87 13.23 3.16 -5.47
CA GLN A 87 13.91 3.51 -4.22
C GLN A 87 14.82 2.38 -3.72
N VAL A 88 14.56 1.12 -4.12
CA VAL A 88 15.45 -0.01 -3.87
C VAL A 88 16.82 0.23 -4.52
N ASP A 89 16.87 0.84 -5.71
CA ASP A 89 18.13 1.16 -6.40
C ASP A 89 19.05 2.04 -5.53
N VAL A 90 18.48 2.93 -4.72
CA VAL A 90 19.24 3.75 -3.78
C VAL A 90 19.73 2.89 -2.61
N LEU A 91 18.90 2.01 -2.06
CA LEU A 91 19.28 1.15 -0.94
C LEU A 91 20.42 0.19 -1.30
N VAL A 92 20.38 -0.40 -2.50
CA VAL A 92 21.42 -1.35 -2.96
C VAL A 92 22.77 -0.68 -3.28
N THR A 93 22.86 0.64 -3.26
CA THR A 93 24.18 1.33 -3.28
C THR A 93 24.96 1.10 -1.99
N MET A 94 24.30 0.75 -0.90
CA MET A 94 24.93 0.36 0.36
C MET A 94 25.46 -1.06 0.25
N THR A 95 26.76 -1.23 0.37
CA THR A 95 27.37 -2.56 0.36
C THR A 95 27.09 -3.33 1.64
N PRO A 96 27.15 -4.69 1.63
CA PRO A 96 27.01 -5.48 2.85
C PRO A 96 28.02 -5.12 3.94
N LEU A 97 29.23 -4.69 3.58
CA LEU A 97 30.24 -4.27 4.54
C LEU A 97 29.83 -2.96 5.23
N GLN A 98 29.31 -1.99 4.50
CA GLN A 98 28.79 -0.74 5.06
C GLN A 98 27.59 -1.00 5.98
N PHE A 99 26.64 -1.84 5.56
CA PHE A 99 25.52 -2.21 6.39
C PHE A 99 25.95 -2.89 7.70
N ASN A 100 26.96 -3.75 7.65
CA ASN A 100 27.45 -4.45 8.83
C ASN A 100 28.09 -3.53 9.88
N THR A 101 28.48 -2.28 9.54
CA THR A 101 29.06 -1.35 10.53
C THR A 101 28.08 -0.94 11.62
N PHE A 102 26.77 -0.93 11.32
CA PHE A 102 25.70 -0.57 12.27
C PHE A 102 24.63 -1.66 12.46
N ARG A 103 24.69 -2.76 11.71
CA ARG A 103 23.67 -3.84 11.73
C ARG A 103 23.40 -4.37 13.15
N ASP A 104 24.45 -4.58 13.94
CA ASP A 104 24.30 -5.16 15.28
C ASP A 104 23.59 -4.23 16.26
N ARG A 105 23.60 -2.92 16.00
CA ARG A 105 22.90 -1.91 16.81
C ARG A 105 21.41 -1.80 16.51
N LEU A 106 20.96 -2.37 15.40
CA LEU A 106 19.54 -2.43 15.04
C LEU A 106 18.78 -3.50 15.83
N GLU A 107 19.50 -4.35 16.59
CA GLU A 107 18.92 -5.45 17.36
C GLU A 107 17.94 -6.30 16.53
N SER A 108 16.66 -6.36 16.95
CA SER A 108 15.60 -7.06 16.24
C SER A 108 14.88 -6.20 15.19
N ALA A 109 15.24 -4.92 15.01
CA ALA A 109 14.58 -4.05 14.06
C ALA A 109 14.74 -4.58 12.62
N SER A 110 13.62 -4.76 11.94
CA SER A 110 13.56 -5.32 10.60
C SER A 110 12.40 -4.71 9.82
N GLY A 111 12.58 -4.49 8.52
CA GLY A 111 11.51 -4.06 7.62
C GLY A 111 10.29 -5.00 7.59
N PHE A 112 10.47 -6.28 7.97
CA PHE A 112 9.35 -7.21 8.15
C PHE A 112 8.37 -6.79 9.26
N GLN A 113 8.77 -5.86 10.14
CA GLN A 113 7.94 -5.33 11.22
C GLN A 113 7.11 -4.11 10.80
N SER A 114 7.18 -3.67 9.55
CA SER A 114 6.33 -2.59 9.05
C SER A 114 4.86 -3.01 9.10
N ALA A 115 4.09 -2.39 9.99
CA ALA A 115 2.65 -2.62 10.10
C ALA A 115 1.91 -2.10 8.87
N GLN A 116 2.29 -0.93 8.34
CA GLN A 116 1.67 -0.35 7.15
C GLN A 116 1.88 -1.22 5.90
N PHE A 117 3.06 -1.82 5.75
CA PHE A 117 3.29 -2.78 4.67
C PHE A 117 2.37 -4.01 4.80
N ARG A 118 2.15 -4.52 6.03
CA ARG A 118 1.19 -5.60 6.27
C ARG A 118 -0.26 -5.18 5.99
N GLU A 119 -0.64 -3.96 6.37
CA GLU A 119 -1.94 -3.40 6.00
C GLU A 119 -2.10 -3.30 4.48
N LEU A 120 -1.05 -2.88 3.76
CA LEU A 120 -1.03 -2.80 2.31
C LEU A 120 -1.20 -4.19 1.66
N GLU A 121 -0.46 -5.20 2.12
CA GLU A 121 -0.63 -6.58 1.67
C GLU A 121 -2.07 -7.08 1.89
N ALA A 122 -2.68 -6.74 3.03
CA ALA A 122 -4.05 -7.15 3.36
C ALA A 122 -5.08 -6.48 2.44
N VAL A 123 -5.00 -5.18 2.20
CA VAL A 123 -5.95 -4.46 1.31
C VAL A 123 -5.78 -4.89 -0.14
N LEU A 124 -4.60 -5.36 -0.54
CA LEU A 124 -4.33 -5.94 -1.86
C LEU A 124 -4.75 -7.41 -1.98
N GLY A 125 -5.30 -8.01 -0.91
CA GLY A 125 -5.92 -9.34 -0.96
C GLY A 125 -5.19 -10.46 -0.23
N ARG A 126 -4.06 -10.19 0.43
CA ARG A 126 -3.40 -11.21 1.26
C ARG A 126 -4.23 -11.51 2.51
N ARG A 127 -4.55 -12.79 2.72
CA ARG A 127 -5.42 -13.29 3.80
C ARG A 127 -4.72 -14.29 4.73
N ASP A 128 -3.43 -14.04 5.03
CA ASP A 128 -2.65 -14.88 5.94
C ASP A 128 -2.42 -14.15 7.28
N HIS A 129 -3.19 -14.49 8.30
CA HIS A 129 -3.10 -13.88 9.64
C HIS A 129 -1.72 -14.05 10.32
N ARG A 130 -0.92 -15.03 9.88
CA ARG A 130 0.39 -15.33 10.49
C ARG A 130 1.42 -14.22 10.23
N PHE A 131 1.29 -13.46 9.16
CA PHE A 131 2.25 -12.42 8.81
C PHE A 131 2.22 -11.21 9.77
N ALA A 132 1.17 -11.07 10.57
CA ALA A 132 1.04 -10.03 11.60
C ALA A 132 1.41 -10.54 13.02
N ALA A 133 1.73 -11.81 13.18
CA ALA A 133 1.91 -12.43 14.52
C ALA A 133 3.03 -11.81 15.36
N HIS A 134 4.06 -11.25 14.71
CA HIS A 134 5.22 -10.62 15.35
C HIS A 134 5.04 -9.11 15.61
N LEU A 135 3.93 -8.52 15.18
CA LEU A 135 3.63 -7.10 15.40
C LEU A 135 3.18 -6.84 16.84
N LEU A 136 3.39 -5.62 17.30
CA LEU A 136 2.80 -5.14 18.56
C LEU A 136 1.27 -5.23 18.50
N PRO A 137 0.58 -5.43 19.64
CA PRO A 137 -0.87 -5.68 19.67
C PRO A 137 -1.69 -4.63 18.94
N GLU A 138 -1.36 -3.34 19.11
CA GLU A 138 -2.04 -2.21 18.47
C GLU A 138 -1.89 -2.21 16.93
N HIS A 139 -0.72 -2.59 16.44
CA HIS A 139 -0.46 -2.70 15.00
C HIS A 139 -1.10 -3.95 14.42
N ARG A 140 -1.05 -5.06 15.15
CA ARG A 140 -1.73 -6.30 14.78
C ARG A 140 -3.21 -6.11 14.59
N ALA A 141 -3.87 -5.41 15.53
CA ALA A 141 -5.31 -5.13 15.44
C ALA A 141 -5.68 -4.37 14.17
N LYS A 142 -4.85 -3.41 13.72
CA LYS A 142 -5.07 -2.69 12.45
C LYS A 142 -4.98 -3.63 11.25
N VAL A 143 -3.96 -4.47 11.20
CA VAL A 143 -3.78 -5.44 10.11
C VAL A 143 -4.92 -6.45 10.09
N GLU A 144 -5.35 -6.98 11.24
CA GLU A 144 -6.48 -7.90 11.36
C GLU A 144 -7.80 -7.26 10.88
N ALA A 145 -8.02 -5.98 11.21
CA ALA A 145 -9.15 -5.22 10.69
C ALA A 145 -9.13 -5.14 9.15
N ARG A 146 -7.95 -4.93 8.54
CA ARG A 146 -7.78 -4.93 7.07
C ARG A 146 -8.02 -6.31 6.46
N VAL A 147 -7.53 -7.37 7.09
CA VAL A 147 -7.76 -8.76 6.62
C VAL A 147 -9.26 -9.11 6.64
N SER A 148 -10.01 -8.55 7.59
CA SER A 148 -11.45 -8.78 7.74
C SER A 148 -12.32 -7.83 6.90
N ALA A 149 -11.73 -6.87 6.19
CA ALA A 149 -12.42 -5.93 5.31
C ALA A 149 -12.26 -6.34 3.82
N PRO A 150 -13.14 -5.88 2.92
CA PRO A 150 -12.99 -6.10 1.49
C PRO A 150 -11.62 -5.64 0.98
N SER A 151 -10.98 -6.45 0.13
CA SER A 151 -9.78 -6.08 -0.59
C SER A 151 -10.10 -5.21 -1.80
N LEU A 152 -9.08 -4.66 -2.43
CA LEU A 152 -9.21 -3.96 -3.71
C LEU A 152 -9.85 -4.86 -4.78
N TRP A 153 -9.52 -6.18 -4.77
CA TRP A 153 -10.15 -7.14 -5.66
C TRP A 153 -11.64 -7.36 -5.37
N ASP A 154 -12.04 -7.44 -4.10
CA ASP A 154 -13.45 -7.57 -3.72
C ASP A 154 -14.25 -6.35 -4.17
N SER A 155 -13.70 -5.14 -3.97
CA SER A 155 -14.32 -3.89 -4.46
C SER A 155 -14.41 -3.86 -5.99
N ALA A 156 -13.39 -4.38 -6.70
CA ALA A 156 -13.43 -4.47 -8.16
C ALA A 156 -14.52 -5.43 -8.65
N LEU A 157 -14.72 -6.58 -8.00
CA LEU A 157 -15.80 -7.50 -8.35
C LEU A 157 -17.19 -6.87 -8.12
N ALA A 158 -17.39 -6.19 -6.99
CA ALA A 158 -18.61 -5.45 -6.70
C ALA A 158 -18.85 -4.33 -7.74
N TYR A 159 -17.81 -3.60 -8.11
CA TYR A 159 -17.86 -2.59 -9.16
C TYR A 159 -18.25 -3.17 -10.53
N LEU A 160 -17.67 -4.30 -10.93
CA LEU A 160 -18.04 -4.96 -12.19
C LEU A 160 -19.50 -5.40 -12.17
N ASN A 161 -19.98 -5.93 -11.06
CA ASN A 161 -21.39 -6.29 -10.91
C ASN A 161 -22.31 -5.06 -11.00
N ALA A 162 -21.92 -3.94 -10.40
CA ALA A 162 -22.65 -2.66 -10.52
C ALA A 162 -22.61 -2.08 -11.93
N CYS A 163 -21.64 -2.46 -12.76
CA CYS A 163 -21.56 -2.17 -14.19
C CYS A 163 -22.32 -3.19 -15.06
N GLU A 164 -23.21 -3.99 -14.45
CA GLU A 164 -24.05 -5.00 -15.11
C GLU A 164 -23.31 -6.23 -15.68
N PHE A 165 -22.06 -6.47 -15.25
CA PHE A 165 -21.36 -7.72 -15.54
C PHE A 165 -21.69 -8.75 -14.45
N SER A 166 -22.18 -9.93 -14.86
CA SER A 166 -22.72 -10.94 -13.95
C SER A 166 -21.64 -11.59 -13.09
N ILE A 167 -21.35 -11.03 -11.93
CA ILE A 167 -20.53 -11.67 -10.90
C ILE A 167 -21.44 -12.56 -10.04
N PRO A 168 -21.09 -13.84 -9.77
CA PRO A 168 -21.92 -14.72 -8.95
C PRO A 168 -22.15 -14.16 -7.55
N GLU A 169 -23.39 -14.22 -7.05
CA GLU A 169 -23.79 -13.69 -5.74
C GLU A 169 -22.96 -14.33 -4.61
N GLU A 170 -22.70 -15.63 -4.66
CA GLU A 170 -21.86 -16.33 -3.68
C GLU A 170 -20.38 -15.88 -3.65
N ILE A 171 -19.91 -15.23 -4.71
CA ILE A 171 -18.57 -14.60 -4.75
C ILE A 171 -18.62 -13.20 -4.12
N LEU A 172 -19.71 -12.46 -4.34
CA LEU A 172 -19.91 -11.15 -3.72
C LEU A 172 -20.16 -11.26 -2.21
N ASP A 173 -20.89 -12.28 -1.78
CA ASP A 173 -21.27 -12.53 -0.38
C ASP A 173 -20.27 -13.41 0.38
N ARG A 174 -19.14 -13.78 -0.22
CA ARG A 174 -18.14 -14.64 0.42
C ARG A 174 -17.57 -14.03 1.70
N ASP A 175 -17.07 -14.87 2.60
CA ASP A 175 -16.22 -14.40 3.70
C ASP A 175 -14.91 -13.81 3.14
N VAL A 176 -14.84 -12.46 3.13
CA VAL A 176 -13.67 -11.72 2.62
C VAL A 176 -12.40 -11.91 3.45
N ALA A 177 -12.50 -12.40 4.68
CA ALA A 177 -11.35 -12.77 5.50
C ALA A 177 -10.64 -14.05 5.00
N GLN A 178 -11.28 -14.82 4.11
CA GLN A 178 -10.68 -15.99 3.48
C GLN A 178 -10.02 -15.63 2.14
N PRO A 179 -8.94 -16.33 1.76
CA PRO A 179 -8.32 -16.15 0.46
C PRO A 179 -9.34 -16.34 -0.67
N TYR A 180 -9.28 -15.44 -1.66
CA TYR A 180 -10.07 -15.61 -2.88
C TYR A 180 -9.67 -16.91 -3.58
N LYS A 181 -10.68 -17.64 -4.03
CA LYS A 181 -10.50 -18.86 -4.84
C LYS A 181 -10.94 -18.56 -6.26
N HIS A 182 -10.16 -19.02 -7.21
CA HIS A 182 -10.49 -18.89 -8.62
C HIS A 182 -11.88 -19.45 -8.93
N ASP A 183 -12.66 -18.72 -9.75
CA ASP A 183 -13.98 -19.12 -10.24
C ASP A 183 -14.09 -18.83 -11.74
N ASP A 184 -14.39 -19.86 -12.53
CA ASP A 184 -14.47 -19.75 -13.98
C ASP A 184 -15.58 -18.78 -14.45
N ARG A 185 -16.64 -18.61 -13.65
CA ARG A 185 -17.72 -17.66 -13.97
C ARG A 185 -17.26 -16.21 -13.83
N VAL A 186 -16.42 -15.92 -12.84
CA VAL A 186 -15.76 -14.61 -12.71
C VAL A 186 -14.84 -14.38 -13.89
N THR A 187 -14.07 -15.39 -14.29
CA THR A 187 -13.21 -15.29 -15.48
C THR A 187 -14.05 -15.00 -16.75
N ALA A 188 -15.19 -15.66 -16.91
CA ALA A 188 -16.09 -15.42 -18.02
C ALA A 188 -16.67 -13.98 -18.00
N ALA A 189 -17.06 -13.47 -16.84
CA ALA A 189 -17.55 -12.10 -16.68
C ALA A 189 -16.46 -11.08 -17.01
N VAL A 190 -15.23 -11.24 -16.51
CA VAL A 190 -14.11 -10.36 -16.85
C VAL A 190 -13.82 -10.40 -18.35
N LEU A 191 -13.87 -11.56 -18.99
CA LEU A 191 -13.70 -11.70 -20.44
C LEU A 191 -14.79 -10.94 -21.22
N GLU A 192 -16.01 -10.92 -20.71
CA GLU A 192 -17.11 -10.14 -21.29
C GLU A 192 -16.86 -8.64 -21.18
N VAL A 193 -16.31 -8.15 -20.03
CA VAL A 193 -15.89 -6.76 -19.87
C VAL A 193 -14.98 -6.32 -21.02
N TYR A 194 -13.96 -7.12 -21.33
CA TYR A 194 -13.03 -6.83 -22.44
C TYR A 194 -13.70 -6.88 -23.82
N ARG A 195 -14.60 -7.84 -24.04
CA ARG A 195 -15.29 -8.00 -25.33
C ARG A 195 -16.33 -6.91 -25.59
N SER A 196 -16.95 -6.39 -24.55
CA SER A 196 -17.97 -5.33 -24.67
C SER A 196 -17.40 -3.98 -25.06
N GLY A 197 -16.09 -3.73 -24.87
CA GLY A 197 -15.47 -2.41 -25.02
C GLY A 197 -15.87 -1.43 -23.91
N HIS A 198 -16.47 -1.89 -22.82
CA HIS A 198 -16.83 -1.05 -21.70
C HIS A 198 -15.60 -0.50 -20.96
N GLN A 199 -15.71 0.73 -20.42
CA GLN A 199 -14.58 1.39 -19.74
C GLN A 199 -14.08 0.62 -18.50
N ALA A 200 -14.87 -0.26 -17.91
CA ALA A 200 -14.43 -1.14 -16.84
C ALA A 200 -13.23 -2.02 -17.24
N ALA A 201 -13.03 -2.31 -18.53
CA ALA A 201 -11.83 -3.00 -19.00
C ALA A 201 -10.55 -2.26 -18.64
N LEU A 202 -10.55 -0.92 -18.71
CA LEU A 202 -9.41 -0.10 -18.31
C LEU A 202 -9.13 -0.19 -16.80
N VAL A 203 -10.16 -0.35 -15.97
CA VAL A 203 -9.99 -0.59 -14.53
C VAL A 203 -9.33 -1.94 -14.30
N CYS A 204 -9.77 -2.99 -15.01
CA CYS A 204 -9.12 -4.30 -14.95
C CYS A 204 -7.63 -4.24 -15.34
N GLU A 205 -7.29 -3.52 -16.42
CA GLU A 205 -5.88 -3.30 -16.82
C GLU A 205 -5.06 -2.61 -15.73
N GLN A 206 -5.62 -1.56 -15.07
CA GLN A 206 -4.93 -0.88 -13.97
C GLN A 206 -4.65 -1.85 -12.81
N LEU A 207 -5.57 -2.75 -12.50
CA LEU A 207 -5.37 -3.76 -11.44
C LEU A 207 -4.29 -4.77 -11.80
N VAL A 208 -4.24 -5.20 -13.07
CA VAL A 208 -3.17 -6.08 -13.58
C VAL A 208 -1.81 -5.38 -13.49
N ASP A 209 -1.72 -4.11 -13.90
CA ASP A 209 -0.48 -3.33 -13.80
C ASP A 209 0.00 -3.18 -12.35
N ILE A 210 -0.93 -2.96 -11.39
CA ILE A 210 -0.62 -2.91 -9.96
C ILE A 210 -0.06 -4.27 -9.49
N GLU A 211 -0.71 -5.37 -9.86
CA GLU A 211 -0.25 -6.71 -9.49
C GLU A 211 1.13 -7.03 -10.06
N VAL A 212 1.40 -6.68 -11.30
CA VAL A 212 2.73 -6.83 -11.92
C VAL A 212 3.77 -6.04 -11.15
N SER A 213 3.50 -4.77 -10.81
CA SER A 213 4.41 -3.92 -10.04
C SER A 213 4.73 -4.46 -8.64
N LEU A 214 3.81 -5.22 -8.03
CA LEU A 214 4.03 -5.83 -6.71
C LEU A 214 4.93 -7.09 -6.75
N ARG A 215 5.20 -7.63 -7.92
CA ARG A 215 6.07 -8.80 -8.11
C ARG A 215 7.53 -8.43 -8.41
N GLU A 216 7.79 -7.18 -8.75
CA GLU A 216 9.13 -6.62 -8.98
C GLU A 216 9.83 -6.26 -7.65
#